data_e9b563e04afe44e9661026e7fd895419
#
_entry.id   e9b563e04afe44e9661026e7fd895419
#
_cell.length_a   1.000
_cell.length_b   1.000
_cell.length_c   1.000
_cell.angle_alpha   90.00
_cell.angle_beta   90.00
_cell.angle_gamma   90.00
#
_symmetry.space_group_name_H-M   'P 1'
#
loop_
_entity.id
_entity.type
_entity.pdbx_description
1 polymer ?
#
loop_
_entity_poly.entity_id
_entity_poly.type
_entity_poly.pdbx_seq_one_letter_code
_entity_poly.pdbx_strand_id
1 'polypeptide(L)'
;MNTPLRLSLNALRAFEATARLRSFSAAAEELSVTHGAVSRHIRMLEDSVGLPLLTRSAQGAVPTAEGQRLAEGLSTAFSLIQSSVEQLKPGPLTLACSESIMMYWLLPRLNRFKDVHPEVELRFNMSHGPLDFVRDNVSVAIRLSSIEAPKDVVRIDVAPEWVGPVCSPEYLRQKRIESVADLARARLMVSRTRPSAWDDWARCSSQANTELRVDEVFDHFYMLIQGARCGLGIANVPRMLVRDDLTSGTLVAPLDFVRGPNRLSIWIAPHLSRRPDVVKLVDWLHDELRATEP
;
A
#
# COMPACT_ATOMS: atom_id res chain seq x y z
N MET A 1 26.22 26.75 14.85
CA MET A 1 27.05 25.74 15.56
C MET A 1 26.10 24.76 16.19
N ASN A 2 25.99 23.53 15.65
CA ASN A 2 25.15 22.49 16.22
C ASN A 2 25.91 21.86 17.41
N THR A 3 25.56 22.23 18.62
CA THR A 3 26.04 21.51 19.83
C THR A 3 25.45 20.10 19.78
N PRO A 4 26.24 19.03 19.82
CA PRO A 4 25.71 17.69 19.79
C PRO A 4 24.78 17.50 21.01
N LEU A 5 23.52 17.15 20.77
CA LEU A 5 22.57 16.78 21.82
C LEU A 5 23.13 15.59 22.58
N ARG A 6 23.59 15.81 23.82
CA ARG A 6 24.07 14.74 24.74
C ARG A 6 22.86 14.02 25.36
N LEU A 7 21.96 13.50 24.56
CA LEU A 7 20.80 12.74 25.02
C LEU A 7 21.17 11.27 25.21
N SER A 8 20.82 10.72 26.35
CA SER A 8 21.00 9.27 26.62
C SER A 8 19.98 8.47 25.83
N LEU A 9 20.43 7.51 25.02
CA LEU A 9 19.53 6.60 24.28
C LEU A 9 18.59 5.83 25.22
N ASN A 10 19.06 5.46 26.42
CA ASN A 10 18.23 4.81 27.44
C ASN A 10 17.13 5.75 27.96
N ALA A 11 17.40 7.04 28.06
CA ALA A 11 16.39 8.02 28.46
C ALA A 11 15.32 8.20 27.37
N LEU A 12 15.71 8.22 26.10
CA LEU A 12 14.79 8.27 24.97
C LEU A 12 13.92 7.01 24.88
N ARG A 13 14.53 5.81 25.06
CA ARG A 13 13.78 4.54 25.12
C ARG A 13 12.80 4.49 26.29
N ALA A 14 13.21 4.90 27.48
CA ALA A 14 12.35 4.92 28.65
C ALA A 14 11.16 5.86 28.46
N PHE A 15 11.38 7.02 27.86
CA PHE A 15 10.33 7.97 27.57
C PHE A 15 9.36 7.44 26.51
N GLU A 16 9.85 6.93 25.36
CA GLU A 16 9.01 6.38 24.28
C GLU A 16 8.10 5.26 24.81
N ALA A 17 8.68 4.27 25.50
CA ALA A 17 7.93 3.15 26.06
C ALA A 17 6.85 3.63 27.06
N THR A 18 7.20 4.61 27.94
CA THR A 18 6.25 5.17 28.93
C THR A 18 5.12 5.94 28.23
N ALA A 19 5.44 6.73 27.21
CA ALA A 19 4.46 7.51 26.45
C ALA A 19 3.47 6.61 25.70
N ARG A 20 3.96 5.55 25.05
CA ARG A 20 3.17 4.57 24.29
C ARG A 20 2.29 3.71 25.21
N LEU A 21 2.88 3.17 26.29
CA LEU A 21 2.17 2.29 27.23
C LEU A 21 1.35 3.06 28.28
N ARG A 22 1.53 4.38 28.37
CA ARG A 22 0.92 5.26 29.38
C ARG A 22 1.13 4.80 30.82
N SER A 23 2.21 4.05 31.07
CA SER A 23 2.50 3.42 32.35
C SER A 23 4.00 3.29 32.58
N PHE A 24 4.49 3.81 33.71
CA PHE A 24 5.89 3.63 34.14
C PHE A 24 6.20 2.17 34.47
N SER A 25 5.26 1.44 35.07
CA SER A 25 5.44 0.04 35.43
C SER A 25 5.50 -0.86 34.20
N ALA A 26 4.60 -0.66 33.22
CA ALA A 26 4.63 -1.43 31.97
C ALA A 26 5.90 -1.14 31.14
N ALA A 27 6.34 0.12 31.11
CA ALA A 27 7.61 0.48 30.46
C ALA A 27 8.83 -0.14 31.16
N ALA A 28 8.81 -0.22 32.48
CA ALA A 28 9.87 -0.87 33.25
C ALA A 28 9.95 -2.37 32.95
N GLU A 29 8.80 -3.03 32.87
CA GLU A 29 8.69 -4.44 32.49
C GLU A 29 9.19 -4.68 31.06
N GLU A 30 8.71 -3.91 30.09
CA GLU A 30 9.13 -4.01 28.67
C GLU A 30 10.65 -3.83 28.52
N LEU A 31 11.23 -2.87 29.24
CA LEU A 31 12.64 -2.54 29.15
C LEU A 31 13.52 -3.40 30.06
N SER A 32 12.94 -4.30 30.86
CA SER A 32 13.63 -5.15 31.84
C SER A 32 14.47 -4.33 32.84
N VAL A 33 13.93 -3.21 33.33
CA VAL A 33 14.53 -2.33 34.32
C VAL A 33 13.58 -2.05 35.49
N THR A 34 14.06 -1.38 36.53
CA THR A 34 13.20 -0.99 37.66
C THR A 34 12.38 0.26 37.33
N HIS A 35 11.18 0.39 37.92
CA HIS A 35 10.33 1.61 37.83
C HIS A 35 11.15 2.87 38.20
N GLY A 36 12.00 2.81 39.21
CA GLY A 36 12.85 3.94 39.61
C GLY A 36 13.85 4.35 38.52
N ALA A 37 14.40 3.36 37.77
CA ALA A 37 15.30 3.63 36.65
C ALA A 37 14.56 4.35 35.51
N VAL A 38 13.39 3.89 35.14
CA VAL A 38 12.53 4.55 34.11
C VAL A 38 12.23 5.99 34.52
N SER A 39 11.76 6.21 35.76
CA SER A 39 11.44 7.56 36.28
C SER A 39 12.68 8.48 36.27
N ARG A 40 13.87 7.96 36.64
CA ARG A 40 15.10 8.72 36.59
C ARG A 40 15.51 9.09 35.17
N HIS A 41 15.44 8.16 34.25
CA HIS A 41 15.78 8.40 32.84
C HIS A 41 14.86 9.47 32.19
N ILE A 42 13.55 9.41 32.46
CA ILE A 42 12.60 10.41 31.96
C ILE A 42 12.89 11.79 32.57
N ARG A 43 13.12 11.88 33.86
CA ARG A 43 13.49 13.15 34.48
C ARG A 43 14.78 13.74 33.88
N MET A 44 15.81 12.94 33.69
CA MET A 44 17.03 13.39 33.03
C MET A 44 16.77 13.90 31.59
N LEU A 45 15.86 13.29 30.87
CA LEU A 45 15.48 13.76 29.53
C LEU A 45 14.76 15.10 29.61
N GLU A 46 13.76 15.24 30.49
CA GLU A 46 13.01 16.49 30.71
C GLU A 46 13.94 17.63 31.15
N ASP A 47 14.86 17.35 32.08
CA ASP A 47 15.88 18.31 32.51
C ASP A 47 16.80 18.74 31.35
N SER A 48 17.16 17.80 30.46
CA SER A 48 18.03 18.07 29.31
C SER A 48 17.35 18.89 28.23
N VAL A 49 16.05 18.70 28.00
CA VAL A 49 15.26 19.47 26.99
C VAL A 49 14.62 20.72 27.57
N GLY A 50 14.57 20.85 28.90
CA GLY A 50 14.00 22.00 29.61
C GLY A 50 12.47 22.06 29.57
N LEU A 51 11.78 20.97 29.23
CA LEU A 51 10.33 20.90 29.07
C LEU A 51 9.78 19.63 29.72
N PRO A 52 8.59 19.70 30.38
CA PRO A 52 7.88 18.50 30.82
C PRO A 52 7.34 17.75 29.58
N LEU A 53 7.66 16.48 29.48
CA LEU A 53 7.22 15.63 28.40
C LEU A 53 6.08 14.70 28.79
N LEU A 54 5.92 14.43 30.09
CA LEU A 54 4.84 13.63 30.66
C LEU A 54 4.11 14.38 31.78
N THR A 55 2.81 14.18 31.87
CA THR A 55 1.99 14.57 33.01
C THR A 55 1.49 13.32 33.73
N ARG A 56 1.41 13.38 35.07
CA ARG A 56 0.78 12.33 35.84
C ARG A 56 -0.70 12.60 35.98
N SER A 57 -1.53 11.65 35.61
CA SER A 57 -2.98 11.71 35.78
C SER A 57 -3.50 10.45 36.48
N ALA A 58 -4.77 10.44 36.86
CA ALA A 58 -5.44 9.25 37.37
C ALA A 58 -5.44 8.09 36.37
N GLN A 59 -5.21 8.38 35.09
CA GLN A 59 -5.14 7.41 33.99
C GLN A 59 -3.69 6.95 33.69
N GLY A 60 -2.70 7.37 34.48
CA GLY A 60 -1.28 7.01 34.32
C GLY A 60 -0.40 8.15 33.77
N ALA A 61 0.61 7.81 33.01
CA ALA A 61 1.54 8.75 32.37
C ALA A 61 1.00 9.21 31.02
N VAL A 62 0.61 10.48 30.92
CA VAL A 62 0.06 11.04 29.66
C VAL A 62 1.08 11.99 29.05
N PRO A 63 1.47 11.84 27.78
CA PRO A 63 2.36 12.76 27.09
C PRO A 63 1.76 14.18 27.02
N THR A 64 2.62 15.20 27.20
CA THR A 64 2.30 16.58 26.84
C THR A 64 2.22 16.71 25.31
N ALA A 65 1.80 17.87 24.77
CA ALA A 65 1.80 18.10 23.31
C ALA A 65 3.22 17.97 22.72
N GLU A 66 4.24 18.46 23.44
CA GLU A 66 5.67 18.32 23.12
C GLU A 66 6.11 16.87 23.25
N GLY A 67 5.69 16.20 24.32
CA GLY A 67 5.95 14.78 24.54
C GLY A 67 5.35 13.90 23.46
N GLN A 68 4.14 14.17 23.01
CA GLN A 68 3.49 13.39 21.94
C GLN A 68 4.29 13.50 20.64
N ARG A 69 4.70 14.69 20.21
CA ARG A 69 5.52 14.90 19.02
C ARG A 69 6.88 14.18 19.11
N LEU A 70 7.52 14.24 20.28
CA LEU A 70 8.78 13.54 20.52
C LEU A 70 8.59 12.01 20.49
N ALA A 71 7.52 11.49 21.11
CA ALA A 71 7.23 10.05 21.12
C ALA A 71 7.02 9.49 19.72
N GLU A 72 6.26 10.19 18.86
CA GLU A 72 6.05 9.80 17.46
C GLU A 72 7.36 9.74 16.67
N GLY A 73 8.21 10.78 16.83
CA GLY A 73 9.54 10.79 16.22
C GLY A 73 10.44 9.68 16.71
N LEU A 74 10.42 9.37 18.02
CA LEU A 74 11.21 8.29 18.60
C LEU A 74 10.73 6.91 18.19
N SER A 75 9.41 6.68 18.13
CA SER A 75 8.84 5.42 17.65
C SER A 75 9.32 5.12 16.22
N THR A 76 9.31 6.12 15.35
CA THR A 76 9.84 6.01 13.98
C THR A 76 11.35 5.71 13.97
N ALA A 77 12.13 6.44 14.77
CA ALA A 77 13.57 6.26 14.83
C ALA A 77 13.95 4.87 15.37
N PHE A 78 13.30 4.38 16.43
CA PHE A 78 13.56 3.04 16.98
C PHE A 78 13.12 1.94 16.01
N SER A 79 12.02 2.11 15.28
CA SER A 79 11.61 1.19 14.22
C SER A 79 12.67 1.10 13.12
N LEU A 80 13.28 2.24 12.74
CA LEU A 80 14.37 2.27 11.76
C LEU A 80 15.63 1.55 12.28
N ILE A 81 16.00 1.77 13.54
CA ILE A 81 17.14 1.06 14.18
C ILE A 81 16.86 -0.44 14.20
N GLN A 82 15.68 -0.86 14.63
CA GLN A 82 15.26 -2.26 14.68
C GLN A 82 15.33 -2.91 13.28
N SER A 83 14.76 -2.26 12.29
CA SER A 83 14.81 -2.71 10.89
C SER A 83 16.25 -2.82 10.38
N SER A 84 17.12 -1.87 10.73
CA SER A 84 18.53 -1.91 10.34
C SER A 84 19.29 -3.09 10.96
N VAL A 85 18.97 -3.45 12.20
CA VAL A 85 19.54 -4.63 12.87
C VAL A 85 18.99 -5.93 12.27
N GLU A 86 17.70 -5.98 11.98
CA GLU A 86 17.06 -7.15 11.36
C GLU A 86 17.61 -7.43 9.95
N GLN A 87 18.03 -6.39 9.23
CA GLN A 87 18.68 -6.52 7.93
C GLN A 87 20.07 -7.16 7.97
N LEU A 88 20.70 -7.25 9.14
CA LEU A 88 21.95 -8.01 9.28
C LEU A 88 21.73 -9.52 9.09
N LYS A 89 20.48 -9.99 9.25
CA LYS A 89 20.06 -11.34 8.89
C LYS A 89 19.00 -11.22 7.78
N PRO A 90 19.25 -11.81 6.61
CA PRO A 90 18.26 -11.80 5.53
C PRO A 90 16.96 -12.45 6.01
N GLY A 91 15.93 -11.64 6.24
CA GLY A 91 14.58 -12.08 6.52
C GLY A 91 13.73 -12.11 5.23
N PRO A 92 12.51 -12.68 5.27
CA PRO A 92 11.62 -12.70 4.13
C PRO A 92 11.30 -11.28 3.63
N LEU A 93 11.20 -11.11 2.31
CA LEU A 93 10.79 -9.86 1.70
C LEU A 93 9.28 -9.68 1.85
N THR A 94 8.85 -8.49 2.26
CA THR A 94 7.42 -8.13 2.26
C THR A 94 7.08 -7.37 0.98
N LEU A 95 6.23 -7.98 0.15
CA LEU A 95 5.68 -7.35 -1.06
C LEU A 95 4.29 -6.78 -0.75
N ALA A 96 4.12 -5.48 -0.94
CA ALA A 96 2.84 -4.80 -0.72
C ALA A 96 2.15 -4.45 -2.04
N CYS A 97 0.87 -4.77 -2.15
CA CYS A 97 0.00 -4.34 -3.25
C CYS A 97 -1.46 -4.34 -2.81
N SER A 98 -2.36 -3.82 -3.66
CA SER A 98 -3.80 -3.93 -3.38
C SER A 98 -4.28 -5.38 -3.44
N GLU A 99 -5.37 -5.67 -2.72
CA GLU A 99 -6.01 -6.99 -2.69
C GLU A 99 -6.33 -7.51 -4.11
N SER A 100 -6.79 -6.61 -4.97
CA SER A 100 -7.14 -6.96 -6.35
C SER A 100 -5.93 -7.34 -7.19
N ILE A 101 -4.82 -6.60 -7.07
CA ILE A 101 -3.54 -6.95 -7.72
C ILE A 101 -3.03 -8.28 -7.16
N MET A 102 -3.10 -8.48 -5.86
CA MET A 102 -2.70 -9.74 -5.22
C MET A 102 -3.45 -10.93 -5.83
N MET A 103 -4.78 -10.87 -5.81
CA MET A 103 -5.63 -12.01 -6.19
C MET A 103 -5.61 -12.32 -7.68
N TYR A 104 -5.72 -11.29 -8.53
CA TYR A 104 -5.95 -11.49 -9.96
C TYR A 104 -4.70 -11.40 -10.82
N TRP A 105 -3.65 -10.79 -10.31
CA TRP A 105 -2.44 -10.63 -11.11
C TRP A 105 -1.22 -11.33 -10.50
N LEU A 106 -0.93 -11.14 -9.20
CA LEU A 106 0.30 -11.64 -8.58
C LEU A 106 0.23 -13.15 -8.28
N LEU A 107 -0.79 -13.60 -7.56
CA LEU A 107 -0.88 -15.01 -7.14
C LEU A 107 -0.86 -15.99 -8.31
N PRO A 108 -1.56 -15.76 -9.45
CA PRO A 108 -1.50 -16.67 -10.59
C PRO A 108 -0.09 -16.79 -11.20
N ARG A 109 0.79 -15.80 -10.96
CA ARG A 109 2.15 -15.73 -11.52
C ARG A 109 3.24 -16.13 -10.54
N LEU A 110 2.92 -16.20 -9.26
CA LEU A 110 3.89 -16.35 -8.17
C LEU A 110 4.70 -17.65 -8.26
N ASN A 111 4.11 -18.72 -8.77
CA ASN A 111 4.84 -20.00 -8.94
C ASN A 111 6.02 -19.83 -9.87
N ARG A 112 5.92 -19.05 -10.96
CA ARG A 112 7.04 -18.77 -11.87
C ARG A 112 8.21 -18.08 -11.16
N PHE A 113 7.93 -17.19 -10.24
CA PHE A 113 8.97 -16.57 -9.43
C PHE A 113 9.64 -17.58 -8.49
N LYS A 114 8.84 -18.40 -7.81
CA LYS A 114 9.35 -19.40 -6.86
C LYS A 114 10.15 -20.51 -7.53
N ASP A 115 9.80 -20.87 -8.75
CA ASP A 115 10.54 -21.88 -9.54
C ASP A 115 11.95 -21.39 -9.90
N VAL A 116 12.11 -20.08 -10.17
CA VAL A 116 13.40 -19.46 -10.51
C VAL A 116 14.20 -19.05 -9.27
N HIS A 117 13.51 -18.62 -8.22
CA HIS A 117 14.09 -18.07 -6.99
C HIS A 117 13.52 -18.73 -5.73
N PRO A 118 13.71 -20.05 -5.55
CA PRO A 118 13.17 -20.81 -4.43
C PRO A 118 13.73 -20.36 -3.08
N GLU A 119 14.89 -19.72 -3.05
CA GLU A 119 15.55 -19.20 -1.86
C GLU A 119 14.94 -17.89 -1.34
N VAL A 120 14.12 -17.21 -2.17
CA VAL A 120 13.53 -15.92 -1.79
C VAL A 120 12.19 -16.15 -1.07
N GLU A 121 12.19 -15.94 0.24
CA GLU A 121 10.98 -15.99 1.02
C GLU A 121 10.18 -14.70 0.88
N LEU A 122 8.88 -14.81 0.58
CA LEU A 122 7.96 -13.67 0.44
C LEU A 122 6.89 -13.69 1.51
N ARG A 123 6.64 -12.50 2.08
CA ARG A 123 5.43 -12.15 2.82
C ARG A 123 4.62 -11.15 2.02
N PHE A 124 3.33 -11.10 2.28
CA PHE A 124 2.44 -10.22 1.54
C PHE A 124 1.74 -9.25 2.48
N ASN A 125 1.69 -7.99 2.07
CA ASN A 125 0.93 -6.94 2.72
C ASN A 125 -0.12 -6.41 1.73
N MET A 126 -1.40 -6.63 2.03
CA MET A 126 -2.51 -6.17 1.19
C MET A 126 -2.94 -4.78 1.66
N SER A 127 -2.45 -3.76 0.96
CA SER A 127 -2.81 -2.37 1.21
C SER A 127 -2.79 -1.56 -0.08
N HIS A 128 -3.70 -0.60 -0.21
CA HIS A 128 -3.80 0.29 -1.37
C HIS A 128 -3.60 1.77 -1.03
N GLY A 129 -3.49 2.12 0.25
CA GLY A 129 -3.30 3.48 0.75
C GLY A 129 -1.83 3.92 0.84
N PRO A 130 -1.60 5.05 1.49
CA PRO A 130 -0.26 5.51 1.84
C PRO A 130 0.51 4.43 2.60
N LEU A 131 1.82 4.34 2.33
CA LEU A 131 2.68 3.29 2.85
C LEU A 131 3.88 3.91 3.57
N ASP A 132 4.16 3.42 4.77
CA ASP A 132 5.39 3.66 5.49
C ASP A 132 6.25 2.39 5.46
N PHE A 133 7.32 2.39 4.67
CA PHE A 133 8.15 1.20 4.43
C PHE A 133 8.79 0.65 5.71
N VAL A 134 9.12 1.51 6.66
CA VAL A 134 9.76 1.13 7.93
C VAL A 134 8.71 0.61 8.91
N ARG A 135 7.68 1.41 9.19
CA ARG A 135 6.63 1.06 10.15
C ARG A 135 5.87 -0.20 9.74
N ASP A 136 5.55 -0.31 8.43
CA ASP A 136 4.75 -1.40 7.89
C ASP A 136 5.64 -2.60 7.48
N ASN A 137 6.96 -2.52 7.70
CA ASN A 137 7.98 -3.52 7.37
C ASN A 137 7.85 -4.04 5.92
N VAL A 138 7.73 -3.12 4.97
CA VAL A 138 7.58 -3.43 3.54
C VAL A 138 8.92 -3.29 2.83
N SER A 139 9.24 -4.27 1.99
CA SER A 139 10.47 -4.29 1.18
C SER A 139 10.24 -3.68 -0.20
N VAL A 140 9.17 -4.10 -0.85
CA VAL A 140 8.79 -3.70 -2.21
C VAL A 140 7.28 -3.49 -2.27
N ALA A 141 6.81 -2.52 -3.05
CA ALA A 141 5.39 -2.32 -3.26
C ALA A 141 5.05 -2.10 -4.75
N ILE A 142 3.89 -2.61 -5.18
CA ILE A 142 3.30 -2.26 -6.48
C ILE A 142 2.26 -1.18 -6.24
N ARG A 143 2.40 -0.03 -6.90
CA ARG A 143 1.52 1.13 -6.73
C ARG A 143 1.18 1.79 -8.07
N LEU A 144 0.10 2.56 -8.06
CA LEU A 144 -0.27 3.43 -9.16
C LEU A 144 0.29 4.84 -8.96
N SER A 145 0.54 5.52 -10.05
CA SER A 145 1.07 6.90 -10.05
C SER A 145 0.12 7.92 -9.41
N SER A 146 -1.15 7.59 -9.23
CA SER A 146 -2.14 8.40 -8.51
C SER A 146 -1.91 8.44 -7.00
N ILE A 147 -1.11 7.54 -6.46
CA ILE A 147 -0.75 7.51 -5.04
C ILE A 147 0.56 8.27 -4.87
N GLU A 148 0.59 9.21 -3.93
CA GLU A 148 1.80 9.96 -3.63
C GLU A 148 2.85 9.05 -3.00
N ALA A 149 4.04 9.04 -3.59
CA ALA A 149 5.16 8.24 -3.11
C ALA A 149 5.82 8.92 -1.90
N PRO A 150 6.26 8.16 -0.87
CA PRO A 150 7.12 8.70 0.17
C PRO A 150 8.38 9.35 -0.42
N LYS A 151 8.90 10.41 0.23
CA LYS A 151 10.00 11.23 -0.31
C LYS A 151 11.28 10.44 -0.62
N ASP A 152 11.58 9.43 0.19
CA ASP A 152 12.85 8.71 0.13
C ASP A 152 12.74 7.35 -0.59
N VAL A 153 11.59 7.04 -1.20
CA VAL A 153 11.39 5.75 -1.86
C VAL A 153 12.11 5.71 -3.22
N VAL A 154 12.70 4.57 -3.55
CA VAL A 154 13.18 4.30 -4.90
C VAL A 154 11.99 3.87 -5.74
N ARG A 155 11.61 4.70 -6.73
CA ARG A 155 10.45 4.45 -7.60
C ARG A 155 10.89 4.12 -9.01
N ILE A 156 10.31 3.06 -9.57
CA ILE A 156 10.49 2.63 -10.96
C ILE A 156 9.11 2.63 -11.63
N ASP A 157 8.89 3.53 -12.58
CA ASP A 157 7.68 3.52 -13.41
C ASP A 157 7.85 2.45 -14.50
N VAL A 158 6.91 1.49 -14.55
CA VAL A 158 7.06 0.30 -15.41
C VAL A 158 6.17 0.38 -16.65
N ALA A 159 4.85 0.44 -16.49
CA ALA A 159 3.91 0.32 -17.59
C ALA A 159 2.73 1.30 -17.44
N PRO A 160 2.11 1.77 -18.54
CA PRO A 160 0.84 2.46 -18.46
C PRO A 160 -0.25 1.50 -17.98
N GLU A 161 -1.22 2.04 -17.26
CA GLU A 161 -2.41 1.28 -16.92
C GLU A 161 -3.40 1.34 -18.08
N TRP A 162 -3.90 0.18 -18.49
CA TRP A 162 -5.00 0.07 -19.45
C TRP A 162 -6.31 -0.19 -18.71
N VAL A 163 -7.34 0.58 -19.00
CA VAL A 163 -8.66 0.49 -18.34
C VAL A 163 -9.74 0.36 -19.34
N GLY A 164 -10.81 -0.37 -19.01
CA GLY A 164 -11.91 -0.57 -19.93
C GLY A 164 -13.10 -1.28 -19.31
N PRO A 165 -14.25 -1.23 -20.00
CA PRO A 165 -15.48 -1.85 -19.56
C PRO A 165 -15.44 -3.36 -19.80
N VAL A 166 -15.93 -4.11 -18.80
CA VAL A 166 -16.11 -5.56 -18.88
C VAL A 166 -17.46 -5.97 -18.29
N CYS A 167 -18.03 -7.03 -18.81
CA CYS A 167 -19.24 -7.66 -18.29
C CYS A 167 -19.27 -9.16 -18.61
N SER A 168 -20.20 -9.90 -18.06
CA SER A 168 -20.43 -11.29 -18.46
C SER A 168 -20.97 -11.36 -19.91
N PRO A 169 -20.67 -12.45 -20.66
CA PRO A 169 -21.24 -12.66 -22.01
C PRO A 169 -22.76 -12.64 -22.02
N GLU A 170 -23.40 -13.14 -20.97
CA GLU A 170 -24.86 -13.14 -20.83
C GLU A 170 -25.42 -11.73 -20.73
N TYR A 171 -24.80 -10.88 -19.88
CA TYR A 171 -25.21 -9.48 -19.74
C TYR A 171 -25.08 -8.72 -21.07
N LEU A 172 -23.97 -8.95 -21.81
CA LEU A 172 -23.73 -8.34 -23.11
C LEU A 172 -24.86 -8.72 -24.12
N ARG A 173 -25.22 -10.01 -24.18
CA ARG A 173 -26.31 -10.48 -25.06
C ARG A 173 -27.65 -9.85 -24.71
N GLN A 174 -27.95 -9.72 -23.42
CA GLN A 174 -29.22 -9.13 -22.96
C GLN A 174 -29.32 -7.63 -23.26
N LYS A 175 -28.22 -6.90 -23.03
CA LYS A 175 -28.21 -5.43 -23.16
C LYS A 175 -27.80 -4.92 -24.53
N ARG A 176 -27.16 -5.73 -25.35
CA ARG A 176 -26.71 -5.40 -26.72
C ARG A 176 -25.88 -4.11 -26.73
N ILE A 177 -24.77 -4.11 -25.98
CA ILE A 177 -23.87 -2.97 -25.91
C ILE A 177 -22.89 -3.05 -27.09
N GLU A 178 -23.05 -2.14 -28.07
CA GLU A 178 -22.21 -2.07 -29.26
C GLU A 178 -21.50 -0.72 -29.40
N SER A 179 -21.97 0.28 -28.64
CA SER A 179 -21.41 1.63 -28.64
C SER A 179 -21.42 2.25 -27.27
N VAL A 180 -20.69 3.37 -27.10
CA VAL A 180 -20.69 4.14 -25.87
C VAL A 180 -22.07 4.67 -25.48
N ALA A 181 -22.90 5.03 -26.48
CA ALA A 181 -24.25 5.48 -26.22
C ALA A 181 -25.13 4.42 -25.54
N ASP A 182 -24.83 3.14 -25.77
CA ASP A 182 -25.56 2.03 -25.15
C ASP A 182 -25.27 1.89 -23.64
N LEU A 183 -24.19 2.46 -23.15
CA LEU A 183 -23.86 2.48 -21.72
C LEU A 183 -24.92 3.24 -20.92
N ALA A 184 -25.62 4.21 -21.51
CA ALA A 184 -26.68 4.97 -20.84
C ALA A 184 -27.86 4.09 -20.36
N ARG A 185 -28.08 2.91 -20.98
CA ARG A 185 -29.12 1.93 -20.61
C ARG A 185 -28.56 0.70 -19.86
N ALA A 186 -27.27 0.68 -19.64
CA ALA A 186 -26.59 -0.37 -18.89
C ALA A 186 -26.45 0.04 -17.42
N ARG A 187 -26.32 -0.96 -16.55
CA ARG A 187 -25.99 -0.74 -15.14
C ARG A 187 -24.48 -0.59 -15.00
N LEU A 188 -24.02 0.62 -14.69
CA LEU A 188 -22.60 0.93 -14.55
C LEU A 188 -22.15 0.79 -13.11
N MET A 189 -21.06 0.07 -12.92
CA MET A 189 -20.47 -0.20 -11.62
C MET A 189 -19.08 0.41 -11.52
N VAL A 190 -18.70 0.90 -10.32
CA VAL A 190 -17.40 1.53 -10.06
C VAL A 190 -16.81 1.05 -8.74
N SER A 191 -15.48 1.10 -8.61
CA SER A 191 -14.80 0.89 -7.33
C SER A 191 -14.69 2.20 -6.54
N ARG A 192 -14.96 2.16 -5.24
CA ARG A 192 -14.77 3.29 -4.31
C ARG A 192 -13.33 3.79 -4.29
N THR A 193 -12.36 2.90 -4.53
CA THR A 193 -10.95 3.27 -4.62
C THR A 193 -10.61 4.08 -5.87
N ARG A 194 -11.54 4.13 -6.87
CA ARG A 194 -11.39 4.91 -8.09
C ARG A 194 -12.75 5.41 -8.59
N PRO A 195 -13.34 6.40 -7.94
CA PRO A 195 -14.68 6.90 -8.29
C PRO A 195 -14.72 7.55 -9.67
N SER A 196 -13.62 8.10 -10.17
CA SER A 196 -13.51 8.76 -11.49
C SER A 196 -13.23 7.77 -12.66
N ALA A 197 -13.28 6.45 -12.43
CA ALA A 197 -12.86 5.47 -13.44
C ALA A 197 -13.61 5.61 -14.77
N TRP A 198 -14.92 5.87 -14.74
CA TRP A 198 -15.72 6.05 -15.94
C TRP A 198 -15.42 7.36 -16.67
N ASP A 199 -15.22 8.46 -15.93
CA ASP A 199 -14.86 9.77 -16.49
C ASP A 199 -13.46 9.72 -17.12
N ASP A 200 -12.53 9.03 -16.46
CA ASP A 200 -11.18 8.83 -16.96
C ASP A 200 -11.18 8.00 -18.25
N TRP A 201 -11.97 6.92 -18.28
CA TRP A 201 -12.12 6.10 -19.49
C TRP A 201 -12.77 6.88 -20.63
N ALA A 202 -13.86 7.57 -20.38
CA ALA A 202 -14.57 8.38 -21.40
C ALA A 202 -13.64 9.44 -22.01
N ARG A 203 -12.87 10.12 -21.18
CA ARG A 203 -11.88 11.12 -21.60
C ARG A 203 -10.77 10.52 -22.44
N CYS A 204 -10.23 9.37 -22.03
CA CYS A 204 -9.15 8.67 -22.73
C CYS A 204 -9.60 7.97 -24.01
N SER A 205 -10.87 7.61 -24.12
CA SER A 205 -11.49 7.02 -25.33
C SER A 205 -12.01 8.06 -26.33
N SER A 206 -11.73 9.36 -26.13
CA SER A 206 -12.26 10.46 -26.95
C SER A 206 -13.79 10.61 -26.91
N GLN A 207 -14.41 10.13 -25.83
CA GLN A 207 -15.86 10.17 -25.58
C GLN A 207 -16.22 11.13 -24.44
N ALA A 208 -15.43 12.19 -24.24
CA ALA A 208 -15.50 13.09 -23.08
C ALA A 208 -16.88 13.77 -22.87
N ASN A 209 -17.71 13.84 -23.90
CA ASN A 209 -19.05 14.44 -23.83
C ASN A 209 -20.16 13.46 -23.44
N THR A 210 -19.82 12.21 -23.11
CA THR A 210 -20.80 11.21 -22.69
C THR A 210 -20.98 11.25 -21.19
N GLU A 211 -22.13 11.64 -20.73
CA GLU A 211 -22.48 11.58 -19.30
C GLU A 211 -22.81 10.14 -18.93
N LEU A 212 -21.93 9.51 -18.13
CA LEU A 212 -22.05 8.13 -17.67
C LEU A 212 -22.49 8.12 -16.21
N ARG A 213 -23.70 7.63 -15.94
CA ARG A 213 -24.24 7.54 -14.60
C ARG A 213 -23.85 6.23 -13.94
N VAL A 214 -23.15 6.29 -12.81
CA VAL A 214 -22.83 5.12 -12.00
C VAL A 214 -24.05 4.71 -11.18
N ASP A 215 -24.41 3.42 -11.23
CA ASP A 215 -25.55 2.85 -10.51
C ASP A 215 -25.13 2.17 -9.21
N GLU A 216 -23.94 1.56 -9.18
CA GLU A 216 -23.43 0.86 -7.99
C GLU A 216 -21.96 1.12 -7.72
N VAL A 217 -21.62 1.17 -6.42
CA VAL A 217 -20.26 1.39 -5.92
C VAL A 217 -19.84 0.19 -5.06
N PHE A 218 -18.73 -0.44 -5.42
CA PHE A 218 -18.10 -1.50 -4.66
C PHE A 218 -16.85 -0.98 -3.96
N ASP A 219 -16.49 -1.54 -2.82
CA ASP A 219 -15.32 -1.06 -2.07
C ASP A 219 -14.00 -1.29 -2.82
N HIS A 220 -13.87 -2.44 -3.50
CA HIS A 220 -12.64 -2.85 -4.17
C HIS A 220 -12.90 -3.45 -5.55
N PHE A 221 -11.89 -3.41 -6.42
CA PHE A 221 -11.97 -3.99 -7.78
C PHE A 221 -12.27 -5.50 -7.78
N TYR A 222 -11.80 -6.27 -6.80
CA TYR A 222 -12.10 -7.70 -6.76
C TYR A 222 -13.60 -7.98 -6.60
N MET A 223 -14.31 -7.17 -5.82
CA MET A 223 -15.78 -7.26 -5.70
C MET A 223 -16.46 -6.81 -6.97
N LEU A 224 -15.99 -5.72 -7.56
CA LEU A 224 -16.48 -5.17 -8.82
C LEU A 224 -16.36 -6.19 -9.97
N ILE A 225 -15.21 -6.86 -10.10
CA ILE A 225 -14.97 -7.91 -11.10
C ILE A 225 -15.90 -9.10 -10.86
N GLN A 226 -16.07 -9.51 -9.61
CA GLN A 226 -17.02 -10.59 -9.29
C GLN A 226 -18.46 -10.20 -9.62
N GLY A 227 -18.86 -8.95 -9.34
CA GLY A 227 -20.18 -8.43 -9.76
C GLY A 227 -20.39 -8.51 -11.26
N ALA A 228 -19.38 -8.16 -12.06
CA ALA A 228 -19.44 -8.27 -13.53
C ALA A 228 -19.56 -9.74 -13.98
N ARG A 229 -18.83 -10.67 -13.38
CA ARG A 229 -18.95 -12.11 -13.64
C ARG A 229 -20.36 -12.63 -13.34
N CYS A 230 -20.97 -12.16 -12.26
CA CYS A 230 -22.35 -12.51 -11.88
C CYS A 230 -23.43 -11.82 -12.72
N GLY A 231 -23.05 -11.00 -13.70
CA GLY A 231 -24.02 -10.32 -14.57
C GLY A 231 -24.76 -9.15 -13.91
N LEU A 232 -24.21 -8.57 -12.84
CA LEU A 232 -24.83 -7.43 -12.15
C LEU A 232 -24.79 -6.15 -12.99
N GLY A 233 -23.80 -6.01 -13.90
CA GLY A 233 -23.62 -4.81 -14.70
C GLY A 233 -22.31 -4.81 -15.48
N ILE A 234 -21.92 -3.61 -15.93
CA ILE A 234 -20.64 -3.34 -16.59
C ILE A 234 -19.70 -2.69 -15.59
N ALA A 235 -18.51 -3.27 -15.42
CA ALA A 235 -17.45 -2.76 -14.57
C ALA A 235 -16.36 -2.08 -15.40
N ASN A 236 -15.93 -0.88 -15.04
CA ASN A 236 -14.72 -0.30 -15.61
C ASN A 236 -13.53 -0.70 -14.74
N VAL A 237 -12.60 -1.48 -15.30
CA VAL A 237 -11.51 -2.14 -14.55
C VAL A 237 -10.16 -2.06 -15.26
N PRO A 238 -9.03 -2.15 -14.53
CA PRO A 238 -7.72 -2.37 -15.12
C PRO A 238 -7.65 -3.71 -15.86
N ARG A 239 -7.18 -3.68 -17.12
CA ARG A 239 -7.06 -4.85 -18.00
C ARG A 239 -6.25 -5.98 -17.38
N MET A 240 -5.18 -5.63 -16.66
CA MET A 240 -4.32 -6.60 -15.99
C MET A 240 -5.05 -7.49 -14.98
N LEU A 241 -6.13 -6.99 -14.38
CA LEU A 241 -6.90 -7.73 -13.37
C LEU A 241 -7.91 -8.70 -13.97
N VAL A 242 -8.23 -8.56 -15.26
CA VAL A 242 -9.25 -9.38 -15.94
C VAL A 242 -8.70 -10.13 -17.16
N ARG A 243 -7.38 -10.14 -17.34
CA ARG A 243 -6.74 -10.78 -18.51
C ARG A 243 -7.13 -12.25 -18.65
N ASP A 244 -7.12 -12.98 -17.55
CA ASP A 244 -7.42 -14.41 -17.55
C ASP A 244 -8.91 -14.65 -17.79
N ASP A 245 -9.78 -13.78 -17.27
CA ASP A 245 -11.21 -13.80 -17.55
C ASP A 245 -11.55 -13.52 -19.02
N LEU A 246 -10.86 -12.57 -19.61
CA LEU A 246 -11.04 -12.24 -21.05
C LEU A 246 -10.54 -13.41 -21.91
N THR A 247 -9.44 -14.05 -21.53
CA THR A 247 -8.89 -15.20 -22.25
C THR A 247 -9.81 -16.44 -22.16
N SER A 248 -10.38 -16.67 -20.98
CA SER A 248 -11.30 -17.81 -20.75
C SER A 248 -12.73 -17.53 -21.26
N GLY A 249 -13.05 -16.27 -21.61
CA GLY A 249 -14.40 -15.85 -22.00
C GLY A 249 -15.39 -15.75 -20.83
N THR A 250 -14.92 -15.80 -19.58
CA THR A 250 -15.75 -15.55 -18.39
C THR A 250 -16.24 -14.11 -18.33
N LEU A 251 -15.41 -13.18 -18.78
CA LEU A 251 -15.75 -11.79 -19.05
C LEU A 251 -15.48 -11.45 -20.52
N VAL A 252 -16.20 -10.48 -21.00
CA VAL A 252 -16.00 -9.88 -22.34
C VAL A 252 -15.89 -8.35 -22.20
N ALA A 253 -15.14 -7.74 -23.10
CA ALA A 253 -15.04 -6.30 -23.21
C ALA A 253 -16.00 -5.83 -24.32
N PRO A 254 -17.12 -5.18 -23.99
CA PRO A 254 -18.04 -4.67 -24.99
C PRO A 254 -17.47 -3.50 -25.80
N LEU A 255 -16.52 -2.78 -25.22
CA LEU A 255 -15.81 -1.64 -25.81
C LEU A 255 -14.32 -1.76 -25.49
N ASP A 256 -13.50 -1.00 -26.22
CA ASP A 256 -12.04 -1.10 -26.13
C ASP A 256 -11.47 -0.68 -24.77
N PHE A 257 -10.39 -1.34 -24.39
CA PHE A 257 -9.50 -0.85 -23.36
C PHE A 257 -8.67 0.33 -23.89
N VAL A 258 -8.57 1.36 -23.08
CA VAL A 258 -7.80 2.56 -23.41
C VAL A 258 -6.66 2.75 -22.40
N ARG A 259 -5.62 3.44 -22.82
CA ARG A 259 -4.55 3.85 -21.92
C ARG A 259 -5.09 4.91 -20.96
N GLY A 260 -5.19 4.54 -19.69
CA GLY A 260 -5.63 5.42 -18.60
C GLY A 260 -4.58 6.48 -18.22
N PRO A 261 -4.94 7.40 -17.31
CA PRO A 261 -4.06 8.47 -16.87
C PRO A 261 -2.92 7.99 -15.97
N ASN A 262 -3.02 6.79 -15.42
CA ASN A 262 -2.10 6.27 -14.43
C ASN A 262 -1.04 5.35 -15.04
N ARG A 263 0.06 5.17 -14.28
CA ARG A 263 1.11 4.19 -14.55
C ARG A 263 1.27 3.25 -13.35
N LEU A 264 1.62 2.02 -13.65
CA LEU A 264 2.08 1.05 -12.66
C LEU A 264 3.54 1.35 -12.32
N SER A 265 3.85 1.35 -11.04
CA SER A 265 5.20 1.57 -10.54
C SER A 265 5.56 0.58 -9.43
N ILE A 266 6.84 0.26 -9.36
CA ILE A 266 7.45 -0.52 -8.28
C ILE A 266 8.13 0.48 -7.34
N TRP A 267 7.83 0.39 -6.06
CA TRP A 267 8.44 1.19 -5.01
C TRP A 267 9.29 0.28 -4.13
N ILE A 268 10.50 0.72 -3.81
CA ILE A 268 11.48 -0.08 -3.09
C ILE A 268 11.94 0.70 -1.86
N ALA A 269 12.01 0.04 -0.71
CA ALA A 269 12.61 0.60 0.48
C ALA A 269 14.06 1.01 0.19
N PRO A 270 14.48 2.27 0.42
CA PRO A 270 15.78 2.80 -0.02
C PRO A 270 16.96 1.96 0.48
N HIS A 271 16.90 1.53 1.74
CA HIS A 271 17.94 0.75 2.41
C HIS A 271 18.04 -0.70 1.92
N LEU A 272 17.01 -1.21 1.21
CA LEU A 272 16.98 -2.57 0.64
C LEU A 272 17.27 -2.59 -0.87
N SER A 273 17.40 -1.44 -1.53
CA SER A 273 17.45 -1.35 -2.99
C SER A 273 18.62 -2.09 -3.64
N ARG A 274 19.68 -2.35 -2.89
CA ARG A 274 20.87 -3.10 -3.36
C ARG A 274 20.92 -4.54 -2.86
N ARG A 275 19.95 -4.99 -2.09
CA ARG A 275 19.89 -6.35 -1.56
C ARG A 275 19.60 -7.32 -2.70
N PRO A 276 20.38 -8.41 -2.89
CA PRO A 276 20.30 -9.25 -4.09
C PRO A 276 18.93 -9.88 -4.33
N ASP A 277 18.23 -10.31 -3.28
CA ASP A 277 16.89 -10.88 -3.36
C ASP A 277 15.82 -9.84 -3.71
N VAL A 278 15.99 -8.58 -3.25
CA VAL A 278 15.13 -7.46 -3.65
C VAL A 278 15.31 -7.17 -5.14
N VAL A 279 16.55 -7.14 -5.62
CA VAL A 279 16.83 -6.93 -7.05
C VAL A 279 16.17 -8.03 -7.89
N LYS A 280 16.31 -9.31 -7.51
CA LYS A 280 15.65 -10.44 -8.19
C LYS A 280 14.13 -10.27 -8.25
N LEU A 281 13.51 -9.88 -7.12
CA LEU A 281 12.07 -9.66 -7.06
C LEU A 281 11.64 -8.48 -7.95
N VAL A 282 12.39 -7.38 -7.91
CA VAL A 282 12.10 -6.17 -8.68
C VAL A 282 12.22 -6.43 -10.18
N ASP A 283 13.28 -7.11 -10.62
CA ASP A 283 13.49 -7.45 -12.03
C ASP A 283 12.36 -8.34 -12.55
N TRP A 284 11.99 -9.38 -11.78
CA TRP A 284 10.87 -10.23 -12.13
C TRP A 284 9.54 -9.48 -12.19
N LEU A 285 9.24 -8.63 -11.19
CA LEU A 285 8.03 -7.81 -11.18
C LEU A 285 7.99 -6.83 -12.35
N HIS A 286 9.14 -6.24 -12.69
CA HIS A 286 9.27 -5.32 -13.81
C HIS A 286 8.89 -6.01 -15.13
N ASP A 287 9.45 -7.19 -15.40
CA ASP A 287 9.18 -7.94 -16.61
C ASP A 287 7.73 -8.41 -16.70
N GLU A 288 7.18 -8.95 -15.60
CA GLU A 288 5.78 -9.38 -15.53
C GLU A 288 4.79 -8.21 -15.69
N LEU A 289 5.09 -7.04 -15.13
CA LEU A 289 4.25 -5.85 -15.29
C LEU A 289 4.31 -5.29 -16.71
N ARG A 290 5.48 -5.28 -17.36
CA ARG A 290 5.61 -4.89 -18.77
C ARG A 290 4.84 -5.83 -19.71
N ALA A 291 4.82 -7.10 -19.40
CA ALA A 291 4.04 -8.09 -20.16
C ALA A 291 2.50 -7.91 -20.01
N THR A 292 2.03 -6.97 -19.20
CA THR A 292 0.60 -6.62 -19.11
C THR A 292 0.12 -5.66 -20.20
N GLU A 293 1.04 -5.04 -20.93
CA GLU A 293 0.68 -4.19 -22.07
C GLU A 293 -0.04 -5.05 -23.14
N PRO A 294 -0.99 -4.45 -23.90
CA PRO A 294 -1.77 -5.17 -24.93
C PRO A 294 -0.90 -5.80 -26.01
#